data_456869e034cf3a74092dc21b6958cd97
#
_entry.id   456869e034cf3a74092dc21b6958cd97
#
_cell.length_a   1.000
_cell.length_b   1.000
_cell.length_c   1.000
_cell.angle_alpha   90.00
_cell.angle_beta   90.00
_cell.angle_gamma   90.00
#
_symmetry.space_group_name_H-M   'P 1'
#
loop_
_entity.id
_entity.type
_entity.pdbx_description
1 polymer ?
#
loop_
_entity_poly.entity_id
_entity_poly.type
_entity_poly.pdbx_seq_one_letter_code
_entity_poly.pdbx_strand_id
1 'polypeptide(L)'
;MEHFLWQQIENMNFNQHGYKGASKYLITESSLTLKGMREVHDFAVNKVCALYDKLTDIQGVSDDSFSDLCWQIVANGEEFYNNITLDKAQEMADNYEYTESFAYAFHDLDDIELEVELQNRDMIKQMEYLEGVRSGMNGGGFMQKLVAAFDHADNGNKRKLALGFPELFEHLVD
;
A
#
# COMPACT_ATOMS: atom_id res chain seq x y z
N MET A 1 5.59 -16.45 -8.90
CA MET A 1 4.80 -15.31 -8.37
C MET A 1 4.28 -15.60 -6.96
N GLU A 2 3.57 -16.69 -6.72
CA GLU A 2 3.00 -17.05 -5.41
C GLU A 2 4.06 -17.11 -4.30
N HIS A 3 5.18 -17.80 -4.50
CA HIS A 3 6.29 -17.86 -3.54
C HIS A 3 6.86 -16.47 -3.18
N PHE A 4 6.91 -15.53 -4.13
CA PHE A 4 7.32 -14.14 -3.86
C PHE A 4 6.33 -13.43 -2.92
N LEU A 5 5.02 -13.62 -3.12
CA LEU A 5 3.98 -13.02 -2.26
C LEU A 5 4.04 -13.61 -0.84
N TRP A 6 4.25 -14.91 -0.71
CA TRP A 6 4.51 -15.53 0.58
C TRP A 6 5.73 -14.94 1.28
N GLN A 7 6.83 -14.74 0.53
CA GLN A 7 8.03 -14.13 1.11
C GLN A 7 7.79 -12.71 1.61
N GLN A 8 6.92 -11.93 0.95
CA GLN A 8 6.55 -10.60 1.48
C GLN A 8 5.79 -10.73 2.81
N ILE A 9 4.84 -11.66 2.92
CA ILE A 9 4.11 -11.91 4.18
C ILE A 9 5.07 -12.33 5.29
N GLU A 10 5.98 -13.25 5.04
CA GLU A 10 6.98 -13.71 6.02
C GLU A 10 7.93 -12.58 6.45
N ASN A 11 8.35 -11.74 5.51
CA ASN A 11 9.21 -10.58 5.81
C ASN A 11 8.50 -9.51 6.65
N MET A 12 7.17 -9.41 6.60
CA MET A 12 6.39 -8.55 7.50
C MET A 12 6.57 -8.91 8.97
N ASN A 13 6.99 -10.17 9.24
CA ASN A 13 7.36 -10.69 10.55
C ASN A 13 6.36 -10.34 11.66
N PHE A 14 5.08 -10.54 11.35
CA PHE A 14 3.95 -10.16 12.20
C PHE A 14 4.05 -10.70 13.62
N ASN A 15 4.47 -11.96 13.78
CA ASN A 15 4.58 -12.60 15.08
C ASN A 15 5.57 -11.91 16.03
N GLN A 16 6.59 -11.23 15.47
CA GLN A 16 7.58 -10.49 16.25
C GLN A 16 7.18 -9.03 16.49
N HIS A 17 6.56 -8.40 15.52
CA HIS A 17 6.38 -6.95 15.48
C HIS A 17 4.92 -6.50 15.54
N GLY A 18 3.97 -7.44 15.48
CA GLY A 18 2.53 -7.17 15.42
C GLY A 18 2.13 -6.43 14.13
N TYR A 19 0.85 -6.02 14.05
CA TYR A 19 0.33 -5.39 12.84
C TYR A 19 1.01 -4.05 12.49
N LYS A 20 1.41 -3.25 13.49
CA LYS A 20 2.09 -1.97 13.24
C LYS A 20 3.47 -2.15 12.63
N GLY A 21 4.23 -3.14 13.07
CA GLY A 21 5.53 -3.46 12.48
C GLY A 21 5.40 -4.07 11.09
N ALA A 22 4.38 -4.91 10.89
CA ALA A 22 4.04 -5.48 9.60
C ALA A 22 3.62 -4.41 8.58
N SER A 23 2.73 -3.48 8.97
CA SER A 23 2.35 -2.31 8.16
C SER A 23 3.56 -1.45 7.81
N LYS A 24 4.38 -1.11 8.80
CA LYS A 24 5.60 -0.34 8.58
C LYS A 24 6.51 -1.00 7.55
N TYR A 25 6.79 -2.31 7.68
CA TYR A 25 7.59 -3.03 6.70
C TYR A 25 6.99 -2.90 5.29
N LEU A 26 5.70 -3.20 5.15
CA LEU A 26 5.02 -3.19 3.87
C LEU A 26 5.14 -1.82 3.17
N ILE A 27 4.91 -0.74 3.92
CA ILE A 27 4.86 0.63 3.39
C ILE A 27 6.26 1.23 3.17
N THR A 28 7.21 0.99 4.07
CA THR A 28 8.48 1.73 4.08
C THR A 28 9.71 0.90 3.75
N GLU A 29 9.67 -0.42 3.90
CA GLU A 29 10.85 -1.29 3.81
C GLU A 29 10.76 -2.30 2.65
N SER A 30 9.55 -2.66 2.19
CA SER A 30 9.35 -3.71 1.19
C SER A 30 9.81 -3.36 -0.22
N SER A 31 10.11 -2.10 -0.52
CA SER A 31 10.38 -1.58 -1.89
C SER A 31 9.29 -1.91 -2.93
N LEU A 32 8.10 -2.29 -2.49
CA LEU A 32 6.96 -2.53 -3.37
C LEU A 32 6.32 -1.21 -3.81
N THR A 33 5.79 -1.21 -5.03
CA THR A 33 4.85 -0.15 -5.43
C THR A 33 3.51 -0.35 -4.71
N LEU A 34 2.66 0.68 -4.67
CA LEU A 34 1.31 0.57 -4.11
C LEU A 34 0.54 -0.62 -4.72
N LYS A 35 0.64 -0.80 -6.04
CA LYS A 35 0.06 -1.97 -6.72
C LYS A 35 0.62 -3.28 -6.17
N GLY A 36 1.93 -3.37 -5.96
CA GLY A 36 2.56 -4.56 -5.37
C GLY A 36 2.09 -4.83 -3.95
N MET A 37 1.91 -3.79 -3.13
CA MET A 37 1.35 -3.94 -1.78
C MET A 37 -0.09 -4.46 -1.82
N ARG A 38 -0.92 -3.98 -2.76
CA ARG A 38 -2.27 -4.49 -3.00
C ARG A 38 -2.26 -5.96 -3.44
N GLU A 39 -1.34 -6.36 -4.30
CA GLU A 39 -1.19 -7.76 -4.71
C GLU A 39 -0.86 -8.66 -3.51
N VAL A 40 -0.04 -8.21 -2.54
CA VAL A 40 0.23 -8.93 -1.29
C VAL A 40 -1.04 -9.02 -0.43
N HIS A 41 -1.79 -7.94 -0.27
CA HIS A 41 -3.05 -7.92 0.46
C HIS A 41 -4.07 -8.88 -0.15
N ASP A 42 -4.34 -8.77 -1.45
CA ASP A 42 -5.31 -9.60 -2.16
C ASP A 42 -4.94 -11.08 -2.09
N PHE A 43 -3.64 -11.38 -2.16
CA PHE A 43 -3.13 -12.72 -1.97
C PHE A 43 -3.42 -13.25 -0.57
N ALA A 44 -3.13 -12.46 0.48
CA ALA A 44 -3.42 -12.83 1.87
C ALA A 44 -4.92 -13.06 2.09
N VAL A 45 -5.79 -12.17 1.59
CA VAL A 45 -7.26 -12.32 1.63
C VAL A 45 -7.70 -13.63 0.97
N ASN A 46 -7.18 -13.94 -0.22
CA ASN A 46 -7.52 -15.19 -0.91
C ASN A 46 -7.11 -16.43 -0.12
N LYS A 47 -5.96 -16.39 0.58
CA LYS A 47 -5.52 -17.48 1.45
C LYS A 47 -6.41 -17.62 2.70
N VAL A 48 -6.82 -16.51 3.31
CA VAL A 48 -7.79 -16.49 4.41
C VAL A 48 -9.12 -17.07 3.95
N CYS A 49 -9.67 -16.66 2.81
CA CYS A 49 -10.91 -17.22 2.27
C CYS A 49 -10.83 -18.73 2.05
N ALA A 50 -9.71 -19.24 1.55
CA ALA A 50 -9.51 -20.67 1.38
C ALA A 50 -9.47 -21.45 2.73
N LEU A 51 -9.01 -20.81 3.83
CA LEU A 51 -9.07 -21.37 5.16
C LEU A 51 -10.49 -21.42 5.71
N TYR A 52 -11.33 -20.43 5.41
CA TYR A 52 -12.74 -20.47 5.79
C TYR A 52 -13.43 -21.73 5.26
N ASP A 53 -13.16 -22.10 4.00
CA ASP A 53 -13.72 -23.32 3.40
C ASP A 53 -13.11 -24.61 3.99
N LYS A 54 -11.81 -24.55 4.35
CA LYS A 54 -11.06 -25.71 4.85
C LYS A 54 -11.34 -26.04 6.32
N LEU A 55 -11.61 -25.01 7.14
CA LEU A 55 -11.66 -25.09 8.60
C LEU A 55 -13.08 -24.87 9.17
N THR A 56 -14.11 -25.17 8.40
CA THR A 56 -15.54 -24.98 8.78
C THR A 56 -15.97 -25.70 10.05
N ASP A 57 -15.25 -26.75 10.45
CA ASP A 57 -15.58 -27.60 11.60
C ASP A 57 -14.96 -27.13 12.92
N ILE A 58 -14.23 -26.00 12.94
CA ILE A 58 -13.69 -25.41 14.19
C ILE A 58 -14.84 -25.05 15.13
N GLN A 59 -14.71 -25.45 16.39
CA GLN A 59 -15.73 -25.27 17.40
C GLN A 59 -15.32 -24.25 18.47
N GLY A 60 -16.31 -23.59 19.10
CA GLY A 60 -16.09 -22.76 20.28
C GLY A 60 -15.50 -21.38 20.05
N VAL A 61 -15.41 -20.94 18.78
CA VAL A 61 -14.96 -19.59 18.41
C VAL A 61 -16.10 -18.75 17.84
N SER A 62 -16.06 -17.43 18.07
CA SER A 62 -16.93 -16.48 17.37
C SER A 62 -16.45 -16.26 15.94
N ASP A 63 -17.31 -15.67 15.10
CA ASP A 63 -16.96 -15.35 13.70
C ASP A 63 -15.71 -14.44 13.64
N ASP A 64 -15.60 -13.46 14.53
CA ASP A 64 -14.44 -12.56 14.62
C ASP A 64 -13.17 -13.34 15.01
N SER A 65 -13.27 -14.18 16.06
CA SER A 65 -12.15 -15.01 16.50
C SER A 65 -11.71 -16.02 15.46
N PHE A 66 -12.65 -16.56 14.69
CA PHE A 66 -12.34 -17.46 13.57
C PHE A 66 -11.62 -16.71 12.43
N SER A 67 -12.06 -15.48 12.14
CA SER A 67 -11.36 -14.60 11.21
C SER A 67 -9.91 -14.35 11.65
N ASP A 68 -9.71 -13.96 12.91
CA ASP A 68 -8.38 -13.70 13.46
C ASP A 68 -7.48 -14.93 13.41
N LEU A 69 -8.04 -16.11 13.70
CA LEU A 69 -7.32 -17.39 13.58
C LEU A 69 -6.86 -17.62 12.13
N CYS A 70 -7.71 -17.42 11.15
CA CYS A 70 -7.36 -17.58 9.74
C CYS A 70 -6.27 -16.60 9.29
N TRP A 71 -6.36 -15.34 9.71
CA TRP A 71 -5.32 -14.34 9.46
C TRP A 71 -3.99 -14.70 10.15
N GLN A 72 -4.03 -15.22 11.39
CA GLN A 72 -2.84 -15.68 12.10
C GLN A 72 -2.16 -16.86 11.39
N ILE A 73 -2.93 -17.81 10.86
CA ILE A 73 -2.40 -18.93 10.08
C ILE A 73 -1.67 -18.42 8.83
N VAL A 74 -2.23 -17.44 8.12
CA VAL A 74 -1.57 -16.82 6.95
C VAL A 74 -0.30 -16.07 7.37
N ALA A 75 -0.35 -15.32 8.47
CA ALA A 75 0.80 -14.58 9.01
C ALA A 75 1.97 -15.47 9.43
N ASN A 76 1.72 -16.76 9.75
CA ASN A 76 2.75 -17.75 10.08
C ASN A 76 3.53 -18.25 8.85
N GLY A 77 3.17 -17.83 7.63
CA GLY A 77 3.91 -18.09 6.41
C GLY A 77 3.50 -19.35 5.66
N GLU A 78 4.16 -19.55 4.51
CA GLU A 78 3.81 -20.57 3.52
C GLU A 78 3.84 -21.98 4.07
N GLU A 79 4.91 -22.34 4.77
CA GLU A 79 5.09 -23.69 5.31
C GLU A 79 4.00 -24.03 6.33
N PHE A 80 3.70 -23.09 7.24
CA PHE A 80 2.66 -23.28 8.26
C PHE A 80 1.28 -23.40 7.62
N TYR A 81 0.95 -22.49 6.69
CA TYR A 81 -0.32 -22.49 5.96
C TYR A 81 -0.57 -23.82 5.21
N ASN A 82 0.45 -24.33 4.52
CA ASN A 82 0.32 -25.56 3.73
C ASN A 82 0.15 -26.82 4.61
N ASN A 83 0.71 -26.81 5.82
CA ASN A 83 0.69 -27.94 6.73
C ASN A 83 -0.38 -27.86 7.83
N ILE A 84 -1.18 -26.78 7.87
CA ILE A 84 -2.23 -26.65 8.89
C ILE A 84 -3.30 -27.74 8.73
N THR A 85 -3.60 -28.41 9.81
CA THR A 85 -4.69 -29.39 9.92
C THR A 85 -5.83 -28.83 10.76
N LEU A 86 -7.02 -29.46 10.68
CA LEU A 86 -8.16 -29.07 11.51
C LEU A 86 -7.83 -29.20 13.01
N ASP A 87 -7.18 -30.29 13.41
CA ASP A 87 -6.78 -30.55 14.82
C ASP A 87 -5.83 -29.44 15.33
N LYS A 88 -4.84 -29.04 14.51
CA LYS A 88 -3.90 -27.99 14.91
C LYS A 88 -4.57 -26.61 14.96
N ALA A 89 -5.47 -26.32 14.03
CA ALA A 89 -6.23 -25.09 14.04
C ALA A 89 -7.18 -25.02 15.26
N GLN A 90 -7.81 -26.16 15.62
CA GLN A 90 -8.62 -26.26 16.84
C GLN A 90 -7.78 -26.06 18.10
N GLU A 91 -6.58 -26.66 18.17
CA GLU A 91 -5.65 -26.44 19.29
C GLU A 91 -5.28 -24.96 19.43
N MET A 92 -5.00 -24.25 18.32
CA MET A 92 -4.73 -22.82 18.33
C MET A 92 -5.94 -22.03 18.82
N ALA A 93 -7.14 -22.40 18.39
CA ALA A 93 -8.39 -21.77 18.83
C ALA A 93 -8.62 -21.95 20.33
N ASP A 94 -8.45 -23.16 20.84
CA ASP A 94 -8.65 -23.52 22.26
C ASP A 94 -7.63 -22.82 23.18
N ASN A 95 -6.41 -22.60 22.70
CA ASN A 95 -5.32 -21.96 23.43
C ASN A 95 -5.27 -20.43 23.21
N TYR A 96 -6.18 -19.85 22.39
CA TYR A 96 -6.16 -18.44 22.03
C TYR A 96 -4.81 -18.01 21.40
N GLU A 97 -4.21 -18.89 20.58
CA GLU A 97 -2.95 -18.63 19.86
C GLU A 97 -3.17 -17.79 18.59
N TYR A 98 -3.98 -16.76 18.71
CA TYR A 98 -4.22 -15.76 17.68
C TYR A 98 -4.34 -14.39 18.35
N THR A 99 -3.88 -13.36 17.66
CA THR A 99 -3.94 -11.98 18.15
C THR A 99 -4.81 -11.14 17.20
N GLU A 100 -5.19 -9.96 17.66
CA GLU A 100 -5.84 -8.98 16.79
C GLU A 100 -5.09 -8.87 15.46
N SER A 101 -5.80 -9.05 14.54
CA SER A 101 -5.73 -9.38 13.15
C SER A 101 -4.52 -8.85 12.38
N PHE A 102 -3.75 -9.75 11.80
CA PHE A 102 -2.81 -9.44 10.72
C PHE A 102 -3.45 -8.60 9.58
N ALA A 103 -4.77 -8.67 9.40
CA ALA A 103 -5.53 -7.81 8.49
C ALA A 103 -5.26 -6.31 8.72
N TYR A 104 -5.07 -5.88 9.97
CA TYR A 104 -4.78 -4.48 10.29
C TYR A 104 -3.43 -3.99 9.73
N ALA A 105 -2.52 -4.89 9.37
CA ALA A 105 -1.28 -4.51 8.71
C ALA A 105 -1.50 -3.89 7.32
N PHE A 106 -2.68 -4.09 6.72
CA PHE A 106 -3.05 -3.57 5.40
C PHE A 106 -4.00 -2.37 5.47
N HIS A 107 -4.46 -1.99 6.66
CA HIS A 107 -5.47 -0.94 6.83
C HIS A 107 -5.02 0.42 6.27
N ASP A 108 -3.74 0.75 6.43
CA ASP A 108 -3.20 2.04 5.99
C ASP A 108 -3.08 2.16 4.45
N LEU A 109 -3.27 1.06 3.70
CA LEU A 109 -3.15 1.08 2.24
C LEU A 109 -4.24 1.91 1.56
N ASP A 110 -5.45 1.96 2.12
CA ASP A 110 -6.56 2.75 1.57
C ASP A 110 -6.28 4.25 1.70
N ASP A 111 -5.71 4.68 2.83
CA ASP A 111 -5.34 6.07 3.05
C ASP A 111 -4.20 6.51 2.11
N ILE A 112 -3.19 5.65 1.92
CA ILE A 112 -2.08 5.89 0.98
C ILE A 112 -2.60 5.99 -0.45
N GLU A 113 -3.51 5.11 -0.86
CA GLU A 113 -4.11 5.13 -2.20
C GLU A 113 -4.85 6.44 -2.45
N LEU A 114 -5.64 6.89 -1.47
CA LEU A 114 -6.35 8.17 -1.53
C LEU A 114 -5.38 9.36 -1.64
N GLU A 115 -4.30 9.37 -0.85
CA GLU A 115 -3.28 10.42 -0.92
C GLU A 115 -2.61 10.47 -2.30
N VAL A 116 -2.22 9.31 -2.86
CA VAL A 116 -1.63 9.21 -4.20
C VAL A 116 -2.61 9.68 -5.28
N GLU A 117 -3.89 9.33 -5.18
CA GLU A 117 -4.91 9.81 -6.11
C GLU A 117 -5.11 11.33 -6.04
N LEU A 118 -5.11 11.90 -4.84
CA LEU A 118 -5.23 13.34 -4.65
C LEU A 118 -4.03 14.07 -5.25
N GLN A 119 -2.81 13.62 -4.99
CA GLN A 119 -1.58 14.17 -5.57
C GLN A 119 -1.60 14.09 -7.10
N ASN A 120 -2.00 12.95 -7.67
CA ASN A 120 -2.11 12.79 -9.12
C ASN A 120 -3.15 13.73 -9.72
N ARG A 121 -4.31 13.93 -9.08
CA ARG A 121 -5.34 14.88 -9.56
C ARG A 121 -4.85 16.32 -9.54
N ASP A 122 -4.13 16.71 -8.50
CA ASP A 122 -3.59 18.06 -8.40
C ASP A 122 -2.47 18.30 -9.41
N MET A 123 -1.63 17.31 -9.67
CA MET A 123 -0.64 17.34 -10.74
C MET A 123 -1.30 17.49 -12.13
N ILE A 124 -2.35 16.72 -12.42
CA ILE A 124 -3.08 16.81 -13.69
C ILE A 124 -3.67 18.23 -13.87
N LYS A 125 -4.35 18.78 -12.86
CA LYS A 125 -4.90 20.14 -12.90
C LYS A 125 -3.82 21.19 -13.15
N GLN A 126 -2.65 21.01 -12.52
CA GLN A 126 -1.52 21.90 -12.69
C GLN A 126 -0.97 21.82 -14.13
N MET A 127 -0.83 20.62 -14.69
CA MET A 127 -0.41 20.43 -16.09
C MET A 127 -1.41 21.07 -17.07
N GLU A 128 -2.71 20.88 -16.84
CA GLU A 128 -3.78 21.52 -17.66
C GLU A 128 -3.72 23.04 -17.57
N TYR A 129 -3.48 23.59 -16.37
CA TYR A 129 -3.30 25.03 -16.19
C TYR A 129 -2.09 25.55 -16.97
N LEU A 130 -0.93 24.88 -16.86
CA LEU A 130 0.29 25.27 -17.58
C LEU A 130 0.11 25.20 -19.10
N GLU A 131 -0.62 24.19 -19.59
CA GLU A 131 -0.95 24.09 -21.02
C GLU A 131 -1.86 25.24 -21.46
N GLY A 132 -2.83 25.62 -20.64
CA GLY A 132 -3.66 26.81 -20.85
C GLY A 132 -2.84 28.12 -20.89
N VAL A 133 -1.79 28.22 -20.06
CA VAL A 133 -0.86 29.36 -20.08
C VAL A 133 -0.03 29.37 -21.38
N ARG A 134 0.49 28.23 -21.83
CA ARG A 134 1.25 28.07 -23.09
C ARG A 134 0.42 28.45 -24.32
N SER A 135 -0.84 28.02 -24.32
CA SER A 135 -1.77 28.33 -25.42
C SER A 135 -2.33 29.76 -25.39
N GLY A 136 -2.04 30.53 -24.32
CA GLY A 136 -2.54 31.88 -24.13
C GLY A 136 -3.98 31.98 -23.63
N MET A 137 -4.61 30.87 -23.28
CA MET A 137 -5.96 30.84 -22.71
C MET A 137 -5.98 31.23 -21.22
N ASN A 138 -4.92 30.93 -20.49
CA ASN A 138 -4.78 31.16 -19.05
C ASN A 138 -3.58 32.10 -18.77
N GLY A 139 -3.63 32.76 -17.62
CA GLY A 139 -2.52 33.57 -17.10
C GLY A 139 -2.30 34.89 -17.85
N GLY A 140 -1.81 35.89 -17.10
CA GLY A 140 -1.37 37.17 -17.68
C GLY A 140 0.02 37.06 -18.31
N GLY A 141 0.47 38.15 -18.94
CA GLY A 141 1.76 38.18 -19.62
C GLY A 141 2.98 37.80 -18.76
N PHE A 142 2.91 38.00 -17.45
CA PHE A 142 3.95 37.52 -16.52
C PHE A 142 4.01 35.97 -16.49
N MET A 143 2.87 35.30 -16.31
CA MET A 143 2.79 33.84 -16.24
C MET A 143 3.24 33.19 -17.55
N GLN A 144 2.84 33.73 -18.69
CA GLN A 144 3.27 33.28 -20.02
C GLN A 144 4.79 33.35 -20.17
N LYS A 145 5.43 34.43 -19.70
CA LYS A 145 6.89 34.59 -19.74
C LYS A 145 7.58 33.66 -18.76
N LEU A 146 7.00 33.42 -17.57
CA LEU A 146 7.56 32.55 -16.57
C LEU A 146 7.54 31.07 -17.04
N VAL A 147 6.43 30.62 -17.61
CA VAL A 147 6.32 29.25 -18.17
C VAL A 147 7.25 29.11 -19.38
N ALA A 148 7.33 30.09 -20.26
CA ALA A 148 8.29 30.09 -21.38
C ALA A 148 9.75 30.04 -20.89
N ALA A 149 10.08 30.78 -19.82
CA ALA A 149 11.42 30.73 -19.23
C ALA A 149 11.74 29.32 -18.65
N PHE A 150 10.77 28.68 -18.01
CA PHE A 150 10.93 27.30 -17.51
C PHE A 150 11.11 26.30 -18.66
N ASP A 151 10.31 26.40 -19.71
CA ASP A 151 10.36 25.49 -20.87
C ASP A 151 11.72 25.55 -21.58
N HIS A 152 12.34 26.74 -21.64
CA HIS A 152 13.65 26.95 -22.29
C HIS A 152 14.86 26.82 -21.36
N ALA A 153 14.65 26.67 -20.04
CA ALA A 153 15.74 26.59 -19.07
C ALA A 153 16.45 25.21 -19.11
N ASP A 154 17.73 25.20 -18.78
CA ASP A 154 18.46 23.98 -18.42
C ASP A 154 17.96 23.42 -17.06
N ASN A 155 18.34 22.17 -16.74
CA ASN A 155 17.90 21.49 -15.51
C ASN A 155 18.25 22.25 -14.22
N GLY A 156 19.40 22.94 -14.17
CA GLY A 156 19.79 23.73 -13.01
C GLY A 156 18.91 24.96 -12.80
N ASN A 157 18.54 25.62 -13.87
CA ASN A 157 17.64 26.76 -13.83
C ASN A 157 16.18 26.36 -13.63
N LYS A 158 15.74 25.20 -14.19
CA LYS A 158 14.42 24.61 -13.90
C LYS A 158 14.23 24.35 -12.41
N ARG A 159 15.24 23.75 -11.73
CA ARG A 159 15.20 23.54 -10.27
C ARG A 159 15.09 24.86 -9.49
N LYS A 160 15.80 25.91 -9.91
CA LYS A 160 15.68 27.23 -9.26
C LYS A 160 14.31 27.86 -9.46
N LEU A 161 13.72 27.72 -10.65
CA LEU A 161 12.36 28.18 -10.92
C LEU A 161 11.33 27.39 -10.11
N ALA A 162 11.48 26.08 -9.97
CA ALA A 162 10.63 25.25 -9.13
C ALA A 162 10.74 25.62 -7.64
N LEU A 163 11.93 25.93 -7.13
CA LEU A 163 12.11 26.45 -5.77
C LEU A 163 11.45 27.82 -5.54
N GLY A 164 11.43 28.67 -6.57
CA GLY A 164 10.83 29.99 -6.50
C GLY A 164 9.30 30.00 -6.71
N PHE A 165 8.78 29.00 -7.40
CA PHE A 165 7.36 28.83 -7.75
C PHE A 165 6.97 27.36 -7.65
N PRO A 166 7.02 26.77 -6.42
CA PRO A 166 6.77 25.35 -6.23
C PRO A 166 5.38 24.93 -6.68
N GLU A 167 4.37 25.77 -6.45
CA GLU A 167 2.99 25.56 -6.87
C GLU A 167 2.82 25.39 -8.39
N LEU A 168 3.81 25.78 -9.18
CA LEU A 168 3.76 25.68 -10.64
C LEU A 168 4.67 24.58 -11.20
N PHE A 169 5.82 24.34 -10.60
CA PHE A 169 6.90 23.60 -11.25
C PHE A 169 7.51 22.46 -10.43
N GLU A 170 7.17 22.30 -9.13
CA GLU A 170 7.84 21.28 -8.31
C GLU A 170 7.69 19.86 -8.86
N HIS A 171 6.54 19.55 -9.46
CA HIS A 171 6.27 18.23 -10.06
C HIS A 171 6.87 18.03 -11.46
N LEU A 172 7.54 19.05 -12.01
CA LEU A 172 8.15 19.02 -13.34
C LEU A 172 9.68 18.92 -13.29
N VAL A 173 10.25 18.82 -12.10
CA VAL A 173 11.70 18.69 -11.88
C VAL A 173 11.99 17.49 -10.99
N ASP A 174 12.94 16.65 -11.43
CA ASP A 174 13.45 15.49 -10.67
C ASP A 174 14.48 15.92 -9.62
#